data_2a925f092e2c87ad9363c0f72d39ab00
#
_entry.id   2a925f092e2c87ad9363c0f72d39ab00
#
_cell.length_a   1.000
_cell.length_b   1.000
_cell.length_c   1.000
_cell.angle_alpha   90.00
_cell.angle_beta   90.00
_cell.angle_gamma   90.00
#
_symmetry.space_group_name_H-M   'P 1'
#
loop_
_entity.id
_entity.type
_entity.pdbx_description
1 polymer ?
#
loop_
_entity_poly.entity_id
_entity_poly.type
_entity_poly.pdbx_seq_one_letter_code
_entity_poly.pdbx_strand_id
1 'polypeptide(L)'
;MELLLKNVSAGYGSEKVLRDIDLSISDGETVFIGGRNGTGKTTLLRVMSGLMDYEGSVTIGGNDISKMKRKSVARLIALMPQASEMYFQYTCFQTVLLGRFARSKNVFGSFTHEDREAAKTAMEICGVYEYRDRLLNELSGGQLQRVLLARTFAQGTPFVLLDEPGSNLDIKYRAELCDYLCKWAQGKTSTPYGDLKNTVVAVFHDLGQAISVCGRTVFLKDGKVFADGPSSKVITPECLESVYDFDVAGYIDRQVIIH
;
A
#
# COMPACT_ATOMS: atom_id res chain seq x y z
N MET A 1 0.22 11.77 13.65
CA MET A 1 1.49 10.96 13.61
C MET A 1 2.11 11.16 12.24
N GLU A 2 3.43 11.04 12.11
CA GLU A 2 4.14 11.27 10.86
C GLU A 2 5.08 10.08 10.59
N LEU A 3 5.09 9.60 9.34
CA LEU A 3 6.10 8.70 8.81
C LEU A 3 7.10 9.56 8.03
N LEU A 4 8.34 9.62 8.52
CA LEU A 4 9.36 10.53 8.01
C LEU A 4 10.59 9.74 7.55
N LEU A 5 10.99 9.94 6.31
CA LEU A 5 12.22 9.46 5.69
C LEU A 5 13.20 10.64 5.59
N LYS A 6 14.45 10.45 6.04
CA LYS A 6 15.52 11.45 5.91
C LYS A 6 16.75 10.82 5.30
N ASN A 7 17.15 11.37 4.14
CA ASN A 7 18.35 10.97 3.40
C ASN A 7 18.41 9.44 3.19
N VAL A 8 17.27 8.85 2.78
CA VAL A 8 17.14 7.40 2.68
C VAL A 8 17.66 6.91 1.34
N SER A 9 18.63 5.98 1.39
CA SER A 9 19.13 5.24 0.22
C SER A 9 18.95 3.75 0.44
N ALA A 10 18.49 3.02 -0.57
CA ALA A 10 18.25 1.57 -0.50
C ALA A 10 18.38 0.91 -1.87
N GLY A 11 18.68 -0.39 -1.87
CA GLY A 11 18.85 -1.14 -3.12
C GLY A 11 19.06 -2.62 -2.88
N TYR A 12 19.47 -3.34 -3.91
CA TYR A 12 19.70 -4.78 -3.90
C TYR A 12 21.17 -5.08 -4.22
N GLY A 13 21.86 -5.78 -3.33
CA GLY A 13 23.29 -6.01 -3.46
C GLY A 13 24.08 -4.71 -3.50
N SER A 14 24.83 -4.46 -4.56
CA SER A 14 25.62 -3.23 -4.76
C SER A 14 24.84 -2.12 -5.48
N GLU A 15 23.67 -2.41 -6.02
CA GLU A 15 22.90 -1.45 -6.82
C GLU A 15 21.94 -0.65 -5.93
N LYS A 16 22.14 0.68 -5.83
CA LYS A 16 21.22 1.60 -5.15
C LYS A 16 20.08 1.97 -6.09
N VAL A 17 18.87 1.57 -5.72
CA VAL A 17 17.62 1.87 -6.43
C VAL A 17 17.01 3.18 -5.95
N LEU A 18 17.05 3.45 -4.63
CA LEU A 18 16.66 4.72 -4.03
C LEU A 18 17.92 5.49 -3.60
N ARG A 19 17.92 6.79 -3.80
CA ARG A 19 19.06 7.67 -3.51
C ARG A 19 18.59 8.95 -2.84
N ASP A 20 19.03 9.17 -1.60
CA ASP A 20 18.82 10.40 -0.85
C ASP A 20 17.34 10.84 -0.82
N ILE A 21 16.44 9.91 -0.49
CA ILE A 21 15.01 10.19 -0.40
C ILE A 21 14.71 10.93 0.92
N ASP A 22 14.17 12.14 0.79
CA ASP A 22 13.52 12.89 1.85
C ASP A 22 12.02 12.91 1.58
N LEU A 23 11.21 12.37 2.49
CA LEU A 23 9.76 12.27 2.33
C LEU A 23 9.09 12.23 3.70
N SER A 24 8.05 13.01 3.87
CA SER A 24 7.21 13.04 5.08
C SER A 24 5.76 12.72 4.70
N ILE A 25 5.11 11.83 5.45
CA ILE A 25 3.70 11.47 5.27
C ILE A 25 3.00 11.57 6.62
N SER A 26 2.04 12.48 6.71
CA SER A 26 1.22 12.67 7.91
C SER A 26 0.05 11.70 7.97
N ASP A 27 -0.44 11.40 9.17
CA ASP A 27 -1.66 10.61 9.31
C ASP A 27 -2.86 11.35 8.69
N GLY A 28 -3.67 10.59 7.95
CA GLY A 28 -4.83 11.09 7.21
C GLY A 28 -4.53 11.51 5.76
N GLU A 29 -3.28 11.42 5.31
CA GLU A 29 -2.96 11.65 3.91
C GLU A 29 -3.31 10.44 3.03
N THR A 30 -3.68 10.73 1.79
CA THR A 30 -3.79 9.74 0.71
C THR A 30 -2.76 10.10 -0.36
N VAL A 31 -1.73 9.26 -0.50
CA VAL A 31 -0.53 9.56 -1.30
C VAL A 31 -0.39 8.54 -2.43
N PHE A 32 -0.29 9.04 -3.64
CA PHE A 32 0.10 8.26 -4.82
C PHE A 32 1.62 8.32 -5.02
N ILE A 33 2.25 7.14 -5.13
CA ILE A 33 3.65 7.02 -5.54
C ILE A 33 3.68 6.63 -7.01
N GLY A 34 4.07 7.59 -7.87
CA GLY A 34 4.14 7.43 -9.31
C GLY A 34 5.57 7.35 -9.83
N GLY A 35 5.71 6.99 -11.13
CA GLY A 35 6.99 6.90 -11.83
C GLY A 35 7.09 5.65 -12.70
N ARG A 36 8.08 5.61 -13.59
CA ARG A 36 8.34 4.47 -14.49
C ARG A 36 8.63 3.18 -13.73
N ASN A 37 8.55 2.04 -14.43
CA ASN A 37 8.99 0.77 -13.88
C ASN A 37 10.49 0.84 -13.55
N GLY A 38 10.88 0.25 -12.41
CA GLY A 38 12.27 0.26 -11.96
C GLY A 38 12.72 1.53 -11.20
N THR A 39 11.88 2.57 -11.06
CA THR A 39 12.27 3.80 -10.34
C THR A 39 12.32 3.65 -8.80
N GLY A 40 11.97 2.48 -8.25
CA GLY A 40 12.08 2.20 -6.82
C GLY A 40 10.78 2.31 -6.03
N LYS A 41 9.60 2.37 -6.66
CA LYS A 41 8.29 2.48 -5.97
C LYS A 41 8.07 1.35 -4.93
N THR A 42 8.18 0.10 -5.36
CA THR A 42 8.11 -1.08 -4.47
C THR A 42 9.17 -1.06 -3.38
N THR A 43 10.40 -0.66 -3.73
CA THR A 43 11.52 -0.52 -2.79
C THR A 43 11.20 0.51 -1.72
N LEU A 44 10.62 1.66 -2.11
CA LEU A 44 10.20 2.71 -1.19
C LEU A 44 9.14 2.20 -0.20
N LEU A 45 8.11 1.50 -0.68
CA LEU A 45 7.08 0.90 0.19
C LEU A 45 7.68 -0.13 1.16
N ARG A 46 8.65 -0.95 0.72
CA ARG A 46 9.35 -1.92 1.59
C ARG A 46 10.20 -1.23 2.66
N VAL A 47 10.89 -0.15 2.32
CA VAL A 47 11.67 0.66 3.27
C VAL A 47 10.73 1.30 4.30
N MET A 48 9.65 1.93 3.87
CA MET A 48 8.63 2.55 4.75
C MET A 48 8.04 1.55 5.75
N SER A 49 7.90 0.28 5.35
CA SER A 49 7.34 -0.78 6.22
C SER A 49 8.39 -1.50 7.07
N GLY A 50 9.66 -1.13 6.98
CA GLY A 50 10.78 -1.77 7.69
C GLY A 50 11.07 -3.21 7.20
N LEU A 51 10.69 -3.53 5.97
CA LEU A 51 10.90 -4.85 5.35
C LEU A 51 12.14 -4.90 4.44
N MET A 52 12.90 -3.81 4.39
CA MET A 52 14.12 -3.71 3.61
C MET A 52 15.14 -2.85 4.36
N ASP A 53 16.41 -3.23 4.27
CA ASP A 53 17.51 -2.45 4.83
C ASP A 53 17.74 -1.17 4.02
N TYR A 54 18.17 -0.11 4.69
CA TYR A 54 18.40 1.20 4.10
C TYR A 54 19.49 1.96 4.84
N GLU A 55 20.10 2.92 4.16
CA GLU A 55 20.93 3.98 4.77
C GLU A 55 20.03 5.20 5.06
N GLY A 56 20.42 6.04 6.01
CA GLY A 56 19.62 7.20 6.42
C GLY A 56 18.73 6.89 7.62
N SER A 57 17.57 7.53 7.69
CA SER A 57 16.66 7.39 8.84
C SER A 57 15.19 7.29 8.38
N VAL A 58 14.46 6.32 8.95
CA VAL A 58 12.99 6.23 8.82
C VAL A 58 12.38 6.19 10.20
N THR A 59 11.50 7.16 10.48
CA THR A 59 10.83 7.25 11.78
C THR A 59 9.32 7.29 11.63
N ILE A 60 8.60 6.74 12.60
CA ILE A 60 7.14 6.86 12.73
C ILE A 60 6.79 7.42 14.11
N GLY A 61 6.10 8.56 14.12
CA GLY A 61 5.82 9.28 15.37
C GLY A 61 7.08 9.60 16.19
N GLY A 62 8.19 9.92 15.50
CA GLY A 62 9.50 10.22 16.11
C GLY A 62 10.31 8.98 16.53
N ASN A 63 9.76 7.76 16.41
CA ASN A 63 10.48 6.53 16.75
C ASN A 63 11.14 5.93 15.51
N ASP A 64 12.44 5.64 15.58
CA ASP A 64 13.20 4.99 14.52
C ASP A 64 12.71 3.54 14.31
N ILE A 65 12.18 3.26 13.12
CA ILE A 65 11.61 1.94 12.82
C ILE A 65 12.63 0.81 12.86
N SER A 66 13.92 1.09 12.60
CA SER A 66 15.00 0.10 12.66
C SER A 66 15.25 -0.41 14.09
N LYS A 67 14.92 0.39 15.10
CA LYS A 67 15.05 0.09 16.53
C LYS A 67 13.76 -0.49 17.13
N MET A 68 12.65 -0.43 16.41
CA MET A 68 11.37 -0.97 16.86
C MET A 68 11.31 -2.49 16.67
N LYS A 69 10.59 -3.17 17.57
CA LYS A 69 10.25 -4.60 17.34
C LYS A 69 9.37 -4.68 16.09
N ARG A 70 9.64 -5.63 15.19
CA ARG A 70 8.86 -5.85 13.96
C ARG A 70 7.34 -5.90 14.21
N LYS A 71 6.91 -6.53 15.30
CA LYS A 71 5.50 -6.58 15.72
C LYS A 71 4.93 -5.19 16.06
N SER A 72 5.73 -4.27 16.55
CA SER A 72 5.30 -2.89 16.84
C SER A 72 5.14 -2.09 15.56
N VAL A 73 6.05 -2.21 14.60
CA VAL A 73 5.92 -1.60 13.27
C VAL A 73 4.68 -2.16 12.56
N ALA A 74 4.49 -3.49 12.57
CA ALA A 74 3.34 -4.14 11.95
C ALA A 74 1.98 -3.82 12.59
N ARG A 75 1.93 -3.17 13.74
CA ARG A 75 0.70 -2.60 14.34
C ARG A 75 0.38 -1.20 13.82
N LEU A 76 1.32 -0.56 13.16
CA LEU A 76 1.19 0.81 12.63
C LEU A 76 1.12 0.81 11.11
N ILE A 77 1.86 -0.07 10.46
CA ILE A 77 2.00 -0.11 9.00
C ILE A 77 1.66 -1.50 8.48
N ALA A 78 0.72 -1.58 7.55
CA ALA A 78 0.46 -2.76 6.75
C ALA A 78 0.98 -2.53 5.33
N LEU A 79 1.65 -3.54 4.76
CA LEU A 79 2.05 -3.54 3.36
C LEU A 79 1.33 -4.67 2.62
N MET A 80 0.63 -4.31 1.54
CA MET A 80 0.20 -5.24 0.51
C MET A 80 1.28 -5.26 -0.58
N PRO A 81 2.09 -6.31 -0.67
CA PRO A 81 3.06 -6.44 -1.75
C PRO A 81 2.35 -6.79 -3.05
N GLN A 82 3.00 -6.50 -4.18
CA GLN A 82 2.58 -7.04 -5.46
C GLN A 82 2.42 -8.55 -5.36
N ALA A 83 1.33 -9.10 -5.91
CA ALA A 83 1.02 -10.53 -5.80
C ALA A 83 2.16 -11.38 -6.35
N SER A 84 2.77 -12.17 -5.48
CA SER A 84 3.73 -13.21 -5.84
C SER A 84 3.10 -14.59 -5.64
N GLU A 85 3.60 -15.60 -6.34
CA GLU A 85 3.13 -16.96 -6.18
C GLU A 85 3.18 -17.40 -4.71
N MET A 86 2.04 -17.82 -4.18
CA MET A 86 1.93 -18.31 -2.81
C MET A 86 1.92 -19.84 -2.81
N TYR A 87 2.97 -20.42 -2.25
CA TYR A 87 3.16 -21.88 -2.20
C TYR A 87 2.50 -22.57 -0.99
N PHE A 88 1.73 -21.86 -0.15
CA PHE A 88 1.15 -22.42 1.05
C PHE A 88 -0.27 -22.91 0.83
N GLN A 89 -0.59 -24.10 1.33
CA GLN A 89 -1.94 -24.70 1.33
C GLN A 89 -2.81 -24.11 2.46
N TYR A 90 -2.92 -22.78 2.50
CA TYR A 90 -3.84 -22.11 3.42
C TYR A 90 -5.18 -21.83 2.73
N THR A 91 -6.26 -21.90 3.52
CA THR A 91 -7.55 -21.38 3.06
C THR A 91 -7.52 -19.85 2.98
N CYS A 92 -8.46 -19.26 2.24
CA CYS A 92 -8.61 -17.81 2.17
C CYS A 92 -8.79 -17.20 3.56
N PHE A 93 -9.65 -17.80 4.40
CA PHE A 93 -9.86 -17.30 5.76
C PHE A 93 -8.59 -17.38 6.62
N GLN A 94 -7.87 -18.50 6.57
CA GLN A 94 -6.60 -18.64 7.28
C GLN A 94 -5.59 -17.57 6.85
N THR A 95 -5.51 -17.30 5.54
CA THR A 95 -4.61 -16.27 5.00
C THR A 95 -4.97 -14.88 5.50
N VAL A 96 -6.24 -14.53 5.50
CA VAL A 96 -6.69 -13.22 6.01
C VAL A 96 -6.47 -13.11 7.51
N LEU A 97 -6.73 -14.19 8.26
CA LEU A 97 -6.51 -14.25 9.71
C LEU A 97 -5.02 -14.05 10.08
N LEU A 98 -4.07 -14.46 9.22
CA LEU A 98 -2.64 -14.16 9.43
C LEU A 98 -2.35 -12.65 9.49
N GLY A 99 -3.16 -11.80 8.87
CA GLY A 99 -3.08 -10.34 9.04
C GLY A 99 -3.17 -9.89 10.49
N ARG A 100 -3.89 -10.64 11.34
CA ARG A 100 -4.06 -10.36 12.78
C ARG A 100 -2.86 -10.74 13.64
N PHE A 101 -1.86 -11.44 13.09
CA PHE A 101 -0.72 -11.98 13.85
C PHE A 101 0.02 -10.90 14.67
N ALA A 102 0.16 -9.69 14.14
CA ALA A 102 0.80 -8.59 14.86
C ALA A 102 0.04 -8.16 16.12
N ARG A 103 -1.27 -8.38 16.18
CA ARG A 103 -2.15 -8.03 17.32
C ARG A 103 -2.32 -9.17 18.31
N SER A 104 -2.09 -10.42 17.91
CA SER A 104 -2.18 -11.58 18.78
C SER A 104 -1.27 -11.43 20.02
N LYS A 105 -1.83 -11.66 21.20
CA LYS A 105 -1.10 -11.63 22.48
C LYS A 105 -0.35 -12.94 22.78
N ASN A 106 -0.71 -14.03 22.12
CA ASN A 106 -0.19 -15.36 22.41
C ASN A 106 1.01 -15.73 21.53
N VAL A 107 2.07 -16.25 22.14
CA VAL A 107 3.28 -16.73 21.47
C VAL A 107 2.97 -17.91 20.53
N PHE A 108 1.93 -18.69 20.84
CA PHE A 108 1.49 -19.87 20.08
C PHE A 108 0.43 -19.59 19.02
N GLY A 109 0.16 -18.31 18.69
CA GLY A 109 -0.68 -17.95 17.54
C GLY A 109 -2.18 -18.28 17.67
N SER A 110 -2.73 -18.44 18.88
CA SER A 110 -4.18 -18.58 19.03
C SER A 110 -4.86 -17.23 18.76
N PHE A 111 -5.70 -17.21 17.72
CA PHE A 111 -6.50 -16.04 17.38
C PHE A 111 -7.77 -15.98 18.24
N THR A 112 -8.08 -14.79 18.71
CA THR A 112 -9.28 -14.51 19.50
C THR A 112 -10.54 -14.49 18.62
N HIS A 113 -11.71 -14.44 19.25
CA HIS A 113 -12.98 -14.21 18.55
C HIS A 113 -12.94 -12.87 17.79
N GLU A 114 -12.42 -11.80 18.42
CA GLU A 114 -12.25 -10.47 17.80
C GLU A 114 -11.37 -10.52 16.55
N ASP A 115 -10.28 -11.31 16.56
CA ASP A 115 -9.42 -11.47 15.38
C ASP A 115 -10.15 -12.17 14.24
N ARG A 116 -11.01 -13.15 14.53
CA ARG A 116 -11.82 -13.86 13.54
C ARG A 116 -12.89 -12.95 12.94
N GLU A 117 -13.57 -12.16 13.74
CA GLU A 117 -14.56 -11.17 13.26
C GLU A 117 -13.90 -10.09 12.42
N ALA A 118 -12.71 -9.59 12.81
CA ALA A 118 -11.96 -8.64 12.01
C ALA A 118 -11.54 -9.22 10.65
N ALA A 119 -11.12 -10.49 10.61
CA ALA A 119 -10.80 -11.18 9.37
C ALA A 119 -12.05 -11.37 8.49
N LYS A 120 -13.18 -11.77 9.08
CA LYS A 120 -14.47 -11.91 8.39
C LYS A 120 -14.89 -10.57 7.76
N THR A 121 -14.93 -9.50 8.56
CA THR A 121 -15.29 -8.15 8.09
C THR A 121 -14.40 -7.71 6.93
N ALA A 122 -13.08 -7.93 7.02
CA ALA A 122 -12.17 -7.59 5.93
C ALA A 122 -12.46 -8.39 4.64
N MET A 123 -12.83 -9.66 4.77
CA MET A 123 -13.23 -10.48 3.62
C MET A 123 -14.57 -10.05 3.01
N GLU A 124 -15.52 -9.64 3.84
CA GLU A 124 -16.82 -9.10 3.38
C GLU A 124 -16.62 -7.79 2.61
N ILE A 125 -15.79 -6.88 3.13
CA ILE A 125 -15.42 -5.63 2.46
C ILE A 125 -14.80 -5.87 1.09
N CYS A 126 -13.93 -6.87 0.97
CA CYS A 126 -13.27 -7.21 -0.29
C CYS A 126 -14.10 -8.13 -1.20
N GLY A 127 -15.34 -8.48 -0.80
CA GLY A 127 -16.23 -9.35 -1.57
C GLY A 127 -15.66 -10.75 -1.81
N VAL A 128 -14.99 -11.33 -0.80
CA VAL A 128 -14.33 -12.66 -0.90
C VAL A 128 -14.72 -13.62 0.23
N TYR A 129 -15.70 -13.27 1.06
CA TYR A 129 -16.09 -14.12 2.18
C TYR A 129 -16.69 -15.46 1.74
N GLU A 130 -17.33 -15.52 0.58
CA GLU A 130 -17.84 -16.76 -0.01
C GLU A 130 -16.73 -17.78 -0.31
N TYR A 131 -15.49 -17.33 -0.53
CA TYR A 131 -14.32 -18.18 -0.80
C TYR A 131 -13.54 -18.58 0.45
N ARG A 132 -14.02 -18.26 1.66
CA ARG A 132 -13.28 -18.41 2.93
C ARG A 132 -12.66 -19.79 3.15
N ASP A 133 -13.33 -20.84 2.69
CA ASP A 133 -12.93 -22.25 2.87
C ASP A 133 -12.12 -22.79 1.69
N ARG A 134 -12.00 -22.05 0.58
CA ARG A 134 -11.18 -22.44 -0.58
C ARG A 134 -9.70 -22.23 -0.30
N LEU A 135 -8.87 -23.05 -0.95
CA LEU A 135 -7.43 -22.87 -0.96
C LEU A 135 -7.04 -21.71 -1.90
N LEU A 136 -5.92 -21.03 -1.60
CA LEU A 136 -5.46 -19.90 -2.41
C LEU A 136 -5.16 -20.28 -3.87
N ASN A 137 -4.66 -21.49 -4.10
CA ASN A 137 -4.33 -21.97 -5.45
C ASN A 137 -5.57 -22.34 -6.30
N GLU A 138 -6.77 -22.33 -5.72
CA GLU A 138 -8.04 -22.53 -6.41
C GLU A 138 -8.67 -21.22 -6.92
N LEU A 139 -8.01 -20.08 -6.62
CA LEU A 139 -8.52 -18.75 -6.94
C LEU A 139 -8.02 -18.25 -8.28
N SER A 140 -8.84 -17.44 -8.97
CA SER A 140 -8.35 -16.61 -10.07
C SER A 140 -7.41 -15.50 -9.53
N GLY A 141 -6.56 -14.92 -10.40
CA GLY A 141 -5.66 -13.85 -10.01
C GLY A 141 -6.36 -12.67 -9.32
N GLY A 142 -7.52 -12.25 -9.83
CA GLY A 142 -8.31 -11.18 -9.21
C GLY A 142 -8.93 -11.56 -7.86
N GLN A 143 -9.37 -12.82 -7.69
CA GLN A 143 -9.85 -13.33 -6.40
C GLN A 143 -8.71 -13.38 -5.38
N LEU A 144 -7.54 -13.89 -5.77
CA LEU A 144 -6.36 -13.93 -4.93
C LEU A 144 -5.95 -12.51 -4.48
N GLN A 145 -5.91 -11.56 -5.41
CA GLN A 145 -5.60 -10.15 -5.12
C GLN A 145 -6.53 -9.58 -4.06
N ARG A 146 -7.84 -9.83 -4.15
CA ARG A 146 -8.83 -9.38 -3.16
C ARG A 146 -8.66 -10.06 -1.80
N VAL A 147 -8.26 -11.34 -1.75
CA VAL A 147 -7.93 -12.02 -0.50
C VAL A 147 -6.68 -11.41 0.17
N LEU A 148 -5.65 -11.07 -0.60
CA LEU A 148 -4.45 -10.39 -0.10
C LEU A 148 -4.77 -8.99 0.41
N LEU A 149 -5.66 -8.27 -0.26
CA LEU A 149 -6.16 -6.98 0.18
C LEU A 149 -6.92 -7.11 1.50
N ALA A 150 -7.83 -8.11 1.62
CA ALA A 150 -8.54 -8.40 2.87
C ALA A 150 -7.57 -8.73 4.01
N ARG A 151 -6.49 -9.49 3.75
CA ARG A 151 -5.44 -9.74 4.73
C ARG A 151 -4.77 -8.45 5.22
N THR A 152 -4.52 -7.52 4.29
CA THR A 152 -3.91 -6.22 4.61
C THR A 152 -4.83 -5.37 5.49
N PHE A 153 -6.12 -5.30 5.16
CA PHE A 153 -7.10 -4.58 5.98
C PHE A 153 -7.37 -5.25 7.33
N ALA A 154 -7.39 -6.58 7.39
CA ALA A 154 -7.54 -7.32 8.64
C ALA A 154 -6.43 -6.98 9.65
N GLN A 155 -5.24 -6.55 9.22
CA GLN A 155 -4.16 -6.11 10.10
C GLN A 155 -4.57 -4.94 10.99
N GLY A 156 -5.50 -4.07 10.51
CA GLY A 156 -6.12 -3.00 11.29
C GLY A 156 -5.11 -1.90 11.68
N THR A 157 -4.29 -1.46 10.75
CA THR A 157 -3.25 -0.45 10.95
C THR A 157 -3.69 0.91 10.45
N PRO A 158 -3.21 2.04 11.02
CA PRO A 158 -3.53 3.38 10.54
C PRO A 158 -2.84 3.71 9.21
N PHE A 159 -1.68 3.11 8.90
CA PHE A 159 -0.99 3.27 7.63
C PHE A 159 -1.12 2.00 6.79
N VAL A 160 -1.66 2.13 5.58
CA VAL A 160 -1.77 1.05 4.60
C VAL A 160 -0.98 1.43 3.35
N LEU A 161 0.04 0.61 3.05
CA LEU A 161 0.88 0.74 1.88
C LEU A 161 0.43 -0.30 0.86
N LEU A 162 0.11 0.12 -0.36
CA LEU A 162 -0.46 -0.73 -1.40
C LEU A 162 0.41 -0.70 -2.66
N ASP A 163 0.96 -1.86 -3.03
CA ASP A 163 1.75 -2.02 -4.24
C ASP A 163 0.89 -2.65 -5.34
N GLU A 164 0.38 -1.81 -6.24
CA GLU A 164 -0.47 -2.18 -7.38
C GLU A 164 -1.73 -3.01 -6.99
N PRO A 165 -2.56 -2.51 -6.06
CA PRO A 165 -3.66 -3.28 -5.50
C PRO A 165 -4.75 -3.64 -6.51
N GLY A 166 -4.78 -2.97 -7.67
CA GLY A 166 -5.78 -3.16 -8.73
C GLY A 166 -5.30 -3.89 -9.98
N SER A 167 -4.03 -4.36 -10.04
CA SER A 167 -3.40 -4.84 -11.28
C SER A 167 -4.14 -6.00 -11.96
N ASN A 168 -4.73 -6.92 -11.19
CA ASN A 168 -5.44 -8.10 -11.69
C ASN A 168 -6.97 -8.03 -11.49
N LEU A 169 -7.50 -6.85 -11.15
CA LEU A 169 -8.92 -6.64 -10.94
C LEU A 169 -9.60 -6.17 -12.23
N ASP A 170 -10.82 -6.60 -12.47
CA ASP A 170 -11.68 -6.00 -13.49
C ASP A 170 -12.13 -4.58 -13.10
N ILE A 171 -12.75 -3.88 -14.04
CA ILE A 171 -13.15 -2.47 -13.87
C ILE A 171 -14.08 -2.28 -12.67
N LYS A 172 -15.03 -3.19 -12.45
CA LYS A 172 -15.99 -3.12 -11.34
C LYS A 172 -15.25 -3.15 -9.99
N TYR A 173 -14.41 -4.17 -9.80
CA TYR A 173 -13.67 -4.33 -8.53
C TYR A 173 -12.61 -3.26 -8.31
N ARG A 174 -12.04 -2.67 -9.38
CA ARG A 174 -11.17 -1.50 -9.27
C ARG A 174 -11.93 -0.29 -8.73
N ALA A 175 -13.14 -0.02 -9.25
CA ALA A 175 -13.98 1.06 -8.76
C ALA A 175 -14.38 0.85 -7.29
N GLU A 176 -14.85 -0.36 -6.94
CA GLU A 176 -15.18 -0.73 -5.56
C GLU A 176 -14.01 -0.56 -4.60
N LEU A 177 -12.78 -0.92 -5.03
CA LEU A 177 -11.55 -0.70 -4.26
C LEU A 177 -11.29 0.79 -4.02
N CYS A 178 -11.38 1.62 -5.06
CA CYS A 178 -11.19 3.06 -4.94
C CYS A 178 -12.20 3.67 -3.96
N ASP A 179 -13.48 3.33 -4.10
CA ASP A 179 -14.54 3.79 -3.20
C ASP A 179 -14.30 3.36 -1.75
N TYR A 180 -13.85 2.12 -1.55
CA TYR A 180 -13.51 1.64 -0.22
C TYR A 180 -12.32 2.41 0.38
N LEU A 181 -11.24 2.60 -0.38
CA LEU A 181 -10.07 3.33 0.09
C LEU A 181 -10.41 4.78 0.46
N CYS A 182 -11.23 5.46 -0.35
CA CYS A 182 -11.72 6.81 -0.05
C CYS A 182 -12.50 6.87 1.26
N LYS A 183 -13.44 5.93 1.47
CA LYS A 183 -14.23 5.84 2.70
C LYS A 183 -13.36 5.49 3.90
N TRP A 184 -12.46 4.51 3.75
CA TRP A 184 -11.56 4.07 4.81
C TRP A 184 -10.61 5.19 5.26
N ALA A 185 -10.07 5.97 4.33
CA ALA A 185 -9.17 7.09 4.62
C ALA A 185 -9.82 8.20 5.47
N GLN A 186 -11.15 8.34 5.43
CA GLN A 186 -11.89 9.29 6.26
C GLN A 186 -12.02 8.84 7.72
N GLY A 187 -11.75 7.58 8.00
CA GLY A 187 -11.85 6.97 9.32
C GLY A 187 -10.61 7.16 10.19
N LYS A 188 -10.65 6.50 11.35
CA LYS A 188 -9.53 6.44 12.30
C LYS A 188 -9.31 5.01 12.76
N THR A 189 -8.07 4.69 13.09
CA THR A 189 -7.67 3.42 13.69
C THR A 189 -7.13 3.66 15.09
N SER A 190 -7.66 2.92 16.09
CA SER A 190 -7.15 2.96 17.46
C SER A 190 -5.80 2.24 17.56
N THR A 191 -4.83 2.91 18.15
CA THR A 191 -3.48 2.42 18.32
C THR A 191 -3.00 2.65 19.76
N PRO A 192 -1.87 2.04 20.18
CA PRO A 192 -1.24 2.35 21.46
C PRO A 192 -0.83 3.82 21.63
N TYR A 193 -0.80 4.58 20.53
CA TYR A 193 -0.43 6.01 20.50
C TYR A 193 -1.66 6.94 20.37
N GLY A 194 -2.87 6.40 20.53
CA GLY A 194 -4.15 7.10 20.36
C GLY A 194 -4.82 6.79 19.02
N ASP A 195 -5.92 7.48 18.75
CA ASP A 195 -6.66 7.34 17.50
C ASP A 195 -5.99 8.14 16.39
N LEU A 196 -5.48 7.45 15.39
CA LEU A 196 -4.82 8.03 14.23
C LEU A 196 -5.75 8.02 13.03
N LYS A 197 -5.70 9.07 12.21
CA LYS A 197 -6.40 9.08 10.93
C LYS A 197 -5.81 8.04 10.00
N ASN A 198 -6.66 7.40 9.23
CA ASN A 198 -6.23 6.38 8.29
C ASN A 198 -5.48 7.00 7.11
N THR A 199 -4.34 6.41 6.76
CA THR A 199 -3.38 6.91 5.77
C THR A 199 -3.19 5.88 4.68
N VAL A 200 -3.35 6.26 3.44
CA VAL A 200 -3.11 5.42 2.26
C VAL A 200 -1.87 5.90 1.52
N VAL A 201 -0.94 5.01 1.27
CA VAL A 201 0.16 5.22 0.33
C VAL A 201 0.07 4.13 -0.71
N ALA A 202 -0.17 4.49 -1.96
CA ALA A 202 -0.45 3.51 -2.99
C ALA A 202 0.37 3.75 -4.26
N VAL A 203 0.80 2.67 -4.89
CA VAL A 203 1.28 2.62 -6.27
C VAL A 203 0.13 2.13 -7.13
N PHE A 204 -0.28 2.90 -8.13
CA PHE A 204 -1.26 2.50 -9.13
C PHE A 204 -0.62 2.49 -10.52
N HIS A 205 -1.07 1.59 -11.38
CA HIS A 205 -0.74 1.62 -12.80
C HIS A 205 -1.58 2.63 -13.58
N ASP A 206 -2.80 2.86 -13.11
CA ASP A 206 -3.79 3.71 -13.75
C ASP A 206 -3.84 5.07 -13.03
N LEU A 207 -3.56 6.16 -13.75
CA LEU A 207 -3.60 7.51 -13.22
C LEU A 207 -5.01 7.92 -12.79
N GLY A 208 -6.06 7.41 -13.45
CA GLY A 208 -7.45 7.68 -13.06
C GLY A 208 -7.74 7.15 -11.65
N GLN A 209 -7.28 5.94 -11.31
CA GLN A 209 -7.38 5.40 -9.95
C GLN A 209 -6.57 6.25 -8.95
N ALA A 210 -5.35 6.63 -9.32
CA ALA A 210 -4.50 7.46 -8.46
C ALA A 210 -5.17 8.78 -8.11
N ILE A 211 -5.72 9.49 -9.11
CA ILE A 211 -6.40 10.77 -8.93
C ILE A 211 -7.69 10.61 -8.12
N SER A 212 -8.44 9.51 -8.30
CA SER A 212 -9.70 9.29 -7.59
C SER A 212 -9.52 9.03 -6.09
N VAL A 213 -8.37 8.47 -5.68
CA VAL A 213 -8.09 8.07 -4.29
C VAL A 213 -7.16 9.06 -3.59
N CYS A 214 -6.13 9.58 -4.29
CA CYS A 214 -5.00 10.23 -3.66
C CYS A 214 -5.01 11.74 -3.83
N GLY A 215 -5.04 12.45 -2.70
CA GLY A 215 -4.97 13.92 -2.68
C GLY A 215 -3.56 14.47 -2.92
N ARG A 216 -2.52 13.67 -2.70
CA ARG A 216 -1.11 14.02 -2.89
C ARG A 216 -0.42 13.02 -3.81
N THR A 217 0.48 13.50 -4.64
CA THR A 217 1.29 12.69 -5.57
C THR A 217 2.76 12.95 -5.33
N VAL A 218 3.52 11.85 -5.24
CA VAL A 218 4.99 11.83 -5.20
C VAL A 218 5.48 11.07 -6.41
N PHE A 219 6.14 11.74 -7.34
CA PHE A 219 6.77 11.08 -8.47
C PHE A 219 8.23 10.74 -8.19
N LEU A 220 8.60 9.50 -8.49
CA LEU A 220 9.99 9.02 -8.47
C LEU A 220 10.56 8.99 -9.89
N LYS A 221 11.77 9.53 -10.05
CA LYS A 221 12.60 9.41 -11.26
C LYS A 221 14.04 9.16 -10.84
N ASP A 222 14.72 8.21 -11.48
CA ASP A 222 16.13 7.87 -11.26
C ASP A 222 16.49 7.63 -9.77
N GLY A 223 15.55 7.02 -9.04
CA GLY A 223 15.69 6.70 -7.62
C GLY A 223 15.56 7.89 -6.67
N LYS A 224 15.10 9.05 -7.13
CA LYS A 224 14.89 10.27 -6.34
C LYS A 224 13.45 10.74 -6.39
N VAL A 225 13.04 11.55 -5.40
CA VAL A 225 11.80 12.31 -5.49
C VAL A 225 11.97 13.40 -6.55
N PHE A 226 11.20 13.29 -7.63
CA PHE A 226 11.21 14.25 -8.75
C PHE A 226 10.20 15.38 -8.53
N ALA A 227 8.99 15.03 -8.07
CA ALA A 227 7.94 15.99 -7.74
C ALA A 227 7.12 15.48 -6.58
N ASP A 228 6.64 16.38 -5.72
CA ASP A 228 5.84 16.10 -4.53
C ASP A 228 4.88 17.25 -4.25
N GLY A 229 3.60 16.93 -4.06
CA GLY A 229 2.58 17.92 -3.75
C GLY A 229 1.15 17.48 -4.02
N PRO A 230 0.17 18.39 -3.91
CA PRO A 230 -1.23 18.11 -4.23
C PRO A 230 -1.36 17.52 -5.64
N SER A 231 -2.11 16.43 -5.80
CA SER A 231 -2.25 15.71 -7.07
C SER A 231 -2.68 16.64 -8.21
N SER A 232 -3.58 17.59 -7.94
CA SER A 232 -4.04 18.58 -8.91
C SER A 232 -2.97 19.57 -9.42
N LYS A 233 -1.86 19.69 -8.68
CA LYS A 233 -0.73 20.56 -9.07
C LYS A 233 0.44 19.79 -9.66
N VAL A 234 0.61 18.54 -9.26
CA VAL A 234 1.75 17.71 -9.65
C VAL A 234 1.44 16.90 -10.92
N ILE A 235 0.19 16.44 -11.07
CA ILE A 235 -0.22 15.67 -12.25
C ILE A 235 -0.58 16.67 -13.37
N THR A 236 0.45 17.17 -14.07
CA THR A 236 0.31 18.04 -15.25
C THR A 236 0.93 17.35 -16.48
N PRO A 237 0.51 17.72 -17.71
CA PRO A 237 1.09 17.15 -18.93
C PRO A 237 2.63 17.21 -18.95
N GLU A 238 3.22 18.34 -18.58
CA GLU A 238 4.65 18.58 -18.57
C GLU A 238 5.37 17.72 -17.53
N CYS A 239 4.78 17.58 -16.33
CA CYS A 239 5.34 16.72 -15.29
C CYS A 239 5.26 15.25 -15.69
N LEU A 240 4.12 14.81 -16.23
CA LEU A 240 3.95 13.44 -16.73
C LEU A 240 4.94 13.11 -17.86
N GLU A 241 5.11 14.01 -18.84
CA GLU A 241 6.08 13.84 -19.91
C GLU A 241 7.49 13.72 -19.35
N SER A 242 7.86 14.58 -18.39
CA SER A 242 9.17 14.54 -17.73
C SER A 242 9.41 13.27 -16.94
N VAL A 243 8.40 12.73 -16.25
CA VAL A 243 8.51 11.52 -15.41
C VAL A 243 8.56 10.25 -16.26
N TYR A 244 7.72 10.18 -17.29
CA TYR A 244 7.55 8.96 -18.09
C TYR A 244 8.36 8.95 -19.37
N ASP A 245 9.02 10.06 -19.73
CA ASP A 245 9.73 10.30 -21.01
C ASP A 245 8.81 10.01 -22.23
N PHE A 246 7.52 10.37 -22.10
CA PHE A 246 6.47 10.11 -23.07
C PHE A 246 5.27 11.04 -22.85
N ASP A 247 4.64 11.49 -23.94
CA ASP A 247 3.39 12.29 -23.91
C ASP A 247 2.20 11.45 -23.41
N VAL A 248 2.14 11.28 -22.09
CA VAL A 248 1.07 10.52 -21.42
C VAL A 248 -0.28 11.21 -21.56
N ALA A 249 -0.33 12.53 -21.45
CA ALA A 249 -1.58 13.30 -21.55
C ALA A 249 -2.21 13.16 -22.94
N GLY A 250 -1.43 13.40 -24.01
CA GLY A 250 -1.91 13.22 -25.36
C GLY A 250 -2.25 11.75 -25.71
N TYR A 251 -1.61 10.77 -25.04
CA TYR A 251 -1.98 9.36 -25.18
C TYR A 251 -3.34 9.07 -24.54
N ILE A 252 -3.61 9.59 -23.34
CA ILE A 252 -4.89 9.43 -22.63
C ILE A 252 -6.00 10.09 -23.44
N ASP A 253 -5.81 11.32 -23.91
CA ASP A 253 -6.82 12.05 -24.70
C ASP A 253 -7.21 11.30 -25.97
N ARG A 254 -6.25 10.65 -26.64
CA ARG A 254 -6.53 9.80 -27.82
C ARG A 254 -7.32 8.54 -27.52
N GLN A 255 -7.23 8.03 -26.27
CA GLN A 255 -7.98 6.82 -25.86
C GLN A 255 -9.38 7.12 -25.34
N VAL A 256 -9.64 8.31 -24.81
CA VAL A 256 -10.92 8.72 -24.23
C VAL A 256 -11.94 9.17 -25.28
N ILE A 257 -11.59 9.25 -26.56
CA ILE A 257 -12.57 9.45 -27.64
C ILE A 257 -13.39 8.16 -27.82
N ILE A 258 -14.29 7.93 -26.87
CA ILE A 258 -15.44 7.05 -27.07
C ILE A 258 -16.47 7.92 -27.81
N HIS A 259 -16.61 7.66 -29.09
CA HIS A 259 -17.67 8.23 -29.92
C HIS A 259 -19.05 7.72 -29.47
#